data_1848050c6f2a364b95e8a36e7452919d
#
_entry.id   1848050c6f2a364b95e8a36e7452919d
#
_cell.length_a   1.000
_cell.length_b   1.000
_cell.length_c   1.000
_cell.angle_alpha   90.00
_cell.angle_beta   90.00
_cell.angle_gamma   90.00
#
_symmetry.space_group_name_H-M   'P 1'
#
loop_
_entity.id
_entity.type
_entity.pdbx_description
1 polymer ?
#
loop_
_entity_poly.entity_id
_entity_poly.type
_entity_poly.pdbx_seq_one_letter_code
_entity_poly.pdbx_strand_id
1 'polypeptide(L)'
;MKKYIILVIAFLFSALCLNVFGQTKSYPFEVVKTGNGKKSIIFIPGFASSGEVWNETKTAFEKNFTCYTLTMAGFAGVKPQPNPSFENWKNGIANYIKDNKIEKPIVIGHSMGGGLALAIAADYPELVGKIVVVDALPCLAALSDPSFQSKENNDCSAMVTQMTAMNEKQFYDMQKQTMPRLLADQSKLEMVVDWSVKSDRTTFGQMYCDFFNVDLRERISNIKCPSLILLESYFINLKPVIDEQYKNLKTADFKYANKGLHFIMYDDTAWYLEQLNNFIKA
;
A
#
# COMPACT_ATOMS: atom_id res chain seq x y z
N MET A 1 16.25 68.19 -9.49
CA MET A 1 16.55 66.83 -10.04
C MET A 1 16.80 65.73 -9.00
N LYS A 2 16.72 65.96 -7.69
CA LYS A 2 16.94 64.91 -6.66
C LYS A 2 15.67 64.19 -6.14
N LYS A 3 14.45 64.62 -6.53
CA LYS A 3 13.18 64.04 -6.05
C LYS A 3 12.61 62.90 -6.91
N TYR A 4 13.10 62.74 -8.12
CA TYR A 4 12.57 61.67 -9.05
C TYR A 4 13.35 60.38 -8.98
N ILE A 5 14.54 60.36 -8.39
CA ILE A 5 15.39 59.14 -8.28
C ILE A 5 14.90 58.21 -7.15
N ILE A 6 14.26 58.76 -6.11
CA ILE A 6 13.77 57.93 -4.98
C ILE A 6 12.51 57.15 -5.31
N LEU A 7 11.68 57.64 -6.26
CA LEU A 7 10.44 56.98 -6.66
C LEU A 7 10.67 55.76 -7.58
N VAL A 8 11.76 55.72 -8.34
CA VAL A 8 12.08 54.63 -9.26
C VAL A 8 12.66 53.43 -8.51
N ILE A 9 13.37 53.63 -7.40
CA ILE A 9 13.95 52.55 -6.58
C ILE A 9 12.87 51.83 -5.77
N ALA A 10 11.82 52.55 -5.32
CA ALA A 10 10.71 51.93 -4.60
C ALA A 10 9.82 51.01 -5.49
N PHE A 11 9.76 51.30 -6.81
CA PHE A 11 8.96 50.51 -7.76
C PHE A 11 9.68 49.21 -8.24
N LEU A 12 11.00 49.17 -8.14
CA LEU A 12 11.80 47.99 -8.49
C LEU A 12 11.86 46.95 -7.35
N PHE A 13 11.54 47.31 -6.10
CA PHE A 13 11.53 46.40 -4.97
C PHE A 13 10.17 45.69 -4.77
N SER A 14 9.07 46.18 -5.36
CA SER A 14 7.73 45.57 -5.26
C SER A 14 7.47 44.50 -6.34
N ALA A 15 8.35 44.35 -7.31
CA ALA A 15 8.18 43.36 -8.41
C ALA A 15 8.91 42.03 -8.17
N LEU A 16 9.60 41.86 -7.02
CA LEU A 16 10.33 40.62 -6.67
C LEU A 16 9.63 39.77 -5.59
N CYS A 17 8.35 39.98 -5.34
CA CYS A 17 7.52 38.92 -4.76
C CYS A 17 7.23 37.89 -5.84
N LEU A 18 8.27 37.18 -6.32
CA LEU A 18 8.13 35.95 -7.05
C LEU A 18 7.34 35.00 -6.14
N ASN A 19 6.09 34.75 -6.54
CA ASN A 19 5.31 33.65 -6.01
C ASN A 19 6.15 32.39 -6.15
N VAL A 20 6.89 32.03 -5.11
CA VAL A 20 7.37 30.68 -4.91
C VAL A 20 6.11 29.88 -4.57
N PHE A 21 5.29 29.61 -5.57
CA PHE A 21 4.40 28.47 -5.52
C PHE A 21 5.33 27.26 -5.43
N GLY A 22 5.63 26.86 -4.21
CA GLY A 22 6.25 25.57 -3.99
C GLY A 22 5.39 24.56 -4.69
N GLN A 23 5.92 23.95 -5.74
CA GLN A 23 5.26 22.83 -6.41
C GLN A 23 4.95 21.82 -5.31
N THR A 24 3.68 21.68 -4.93
CA THR A 24 3.26 20.64 -3.99
C THR A 24 3.61 19.32 -4.66
N LYS A 25 4.58 18.60 -4.08
CA LYS A 25 4.99 17.30 -4.60
C LYS A 25 3.75 16.41 -4.67
N SER A 26 3.47 15.88 -5.85
CA SER A 26 2.40 14.91 -6.06
C SER A 26 2.93 13.51 -5.79
N TYR A 27 2.23 12.75 -4.96
CA TYR A 27 2.52 11.34 -4.70
C TYR A 27 1.46 10.46 -5.37
N PRO A 28 1.78 9.19 -5.67
CA PRO A 28 0.83 8.28 -6.31
C PRO A 28 -0.22 7.72 -5.32
N PHE A 29 -0.71 8.55 -4.40
CA PHE A 29 -1.73 8.23 -3.41
C PHE A 29 -2.26 9.50 -2.74
N GLU A 30 -3.44 9.39 -2.18
CA GLU A 30 -3.92 10.30 -1.14
C GLU A 30 -3.54 9.76 0.24
N VAL A 31 -3.40 10.66 1.21
CA VAL A 31 -3.03 10.31 2.58
C VAL A 31 -3.92 11.02 3.58
N VAL A 32 -4.45 10.24 4.53
CA VAL A 32 -5.15 10.76 5.71
C VAL A 32 -4.22 10.60 6.91
N LYS A 33 -3.90 11.71 7.57
CA LYS A 33 -3.08 11.74 8.77
C LYS A 33 -3.98 11.88 10.00
N THR A 34 -3.82 10.98 10.98
CA THR A 34 -4.51 11.04 12.28
C THR A 34 -3.52 10.80 13.42
N GLY A 35 -3.93 11.15 14.64
CA GLY A 35 -3.04 11.02 15.81
C GLY A 35 -1.91 12.05 15.83
N ASN A 36 -1.15 12.07 16.92
CA ASN A 36 -0.07 13.04 17.16
C ASN A 36 1.10 12.44 17.95
N GLY A 37 1.23 11.11 17.96
CA GLY A 37 2.33 10.41 18.62
C GLY A 37 3.69 10.68 17.97
N LYS A 38 4.77 10.52 18.71
CA LYS A 38 6.14 10.71 18.21
C LYS A 38 6.56 9.64 17.19
N LYS A 39 6.08 8.39 17.37
CA LYS A 39 6.32 7.30 16.42
C LYS A 39 5.23 7.29 15.37
N SER A 40 5.56 6.85 14.16
CA SER A 40 4.65 6.86 13.01
C SER A 40 4.32 5.45 12.53
N ILE A 41 3.07 5.29 12.08
CA ILE A 41 2.62 4.10 11.36
C ILE A 41 2.11 4.55 9.98
N ILE A 42 2.54 3.85 8.93
CA ILE A 42 2.04 4.02 7.56
C ILE A 42 1.25 2.78 7.20
N PHE A 43 0.00 2.97 6.81
CA PHE A 43 -0.92 1.92 6.42
C PHE A 43 -1.12 1.94 4.90
N ILE A 44 -0.80 0.82 4.24
CA ILE A 44 -0.91 0.66 2.79
C ILE A 44 -2.01 -0.37 2.51
N PRO A 45 -3.11 0.03 1.84
CA PRO A 45 -4.22 -0.88 1.54
C PRO A 45 -3.85 -1.90 0.46
N GLY A 46 -4.71 -2.91 0.31
CA GLY A 46 -4.62 -3.90 -0.75
C GLY A 46 -5.03 -3.35 -2.13
N PHE A 47 -5.00 -4.24 -3.11
CA PHE A 47 -5.42 -3.96 -4.47
C PHE A 47 -6.87 -3.45 -4.52
N ALA A 48 -7.11 -2.39 -5.27
CA ALA A 48 -8.42 -1.74 -5.47
C ALA A 48 -9.17 -1.39 -4.16
N SER A 49 -8.43 -1.18 -3.06
CA SER A 49 -9.00 -0.89 -1.74
C SER A 49 -8.74 0.56 -1.32
N SER A 50 -9.62 1.09 -0.49
CA SER A 50 -9.46 2.38 0.19
C SER A 50 -8.57 2.25 1.43
N GLY A 51 -7.90 3.35 1.81
CA GLY A 51 -7.27 3.49 3.13
C GLY A 51 -8.25 3.34 4.30
N GLU A 52 -9.56 3.44 4.05
CA GLU A 52 -10.59 3.19 5.05
C GLU A 52 -10.58 1.76 5.60
N VAL A 53 -9.98 0.80 4.87
CA VAL A 53 -9.76 -0.57 5.36
C VAL A 53 -9.06 -0.59 6.73
N TRP A 54 -8.31 0.46 7.04
CA TRP A 54 -7.54 0.62 8.26
C TRP A 54 -8.25 1.39 9.38
N ASN A 55 -9.52 1.83 9.18
CA ASN A 55 -10.20 2.69 10.16
C ASN A 55 -10.30 2.05 11.55
N GLU A 56 -10.66 0.77 11.63
CA GLU A 56 -10.72 0.05 12.91
C GLU A 56 -9.31 -0.18 13.49
N THR A 57 -8.35 -0.55 12.67
CA THR A 57 -6.95 -0.75 13.08
C THR A 57 -6.31 0.53 13.60
N LYS A 58 -6.40 1.64 12.85
CA LYS A 58 -5.75 2.89 13.24
C LYS A 58 -6.28 3.44 14.56
N THR A 59 -7.58 3.27 14.84
CA THR A 59 -8.20 3.71 16.09
C THR A 59 -7.52 3.10 17.32
N ALA A 60 -7.00 1.88 17.21
CA ALA A 60 -6.26 1.24 18.30
C ALA A 60 -4.86 1.89 18.54
N PHE A 61 -4.33 2.63 17.58
CA PHE A 61 -2.96 3.16 17.65
C PHE A 61 -2.86 4.69 17.63
N GLU A 62 -3.82 5.42 17.07
CA GLU A 62 -3.74 6.89 16.87
C GLU A 62 -3.61 7.70 18.16
N LYS A 63 -3.92 7.13 19.31
CA LYS A 63 -3.67 7.77 20.62
C LYS A 63 -2.18 7.92 20.91
N ASN A 64 -1.34 6.98 20.44
CA ASN A 64 0.08 6.89 20.79
C ASN A 64 1.02 7.08 19.57
N PHE A 65 0.46 7.03 18.37
CA PHE A 65 1.18 7.12 17.10
C PHE A 65 0.60 8.21 16.21
N THR A 66 1.41 8.73 15.32
CA THR A 66 0.92 9.43 14.13
C THR A 66 0.67 8.39 13.05
N CYS A 67 -0.58 8.27 12.61
CA CYS A 67 -1.02 7.29 11.62
C CYS A 67 -1.22 7.96 10.26
N TYR A 68 -0.66 7.38 9.22
CA TYR A 68 -0.82 7.79 7.82
C TYR A 68 -1.50 6.66 7.07
N THR A 69 -2.76 6.83 6.69
CA THR A 69 -3.49 5.86 5.88
C THR A 69 -3.50 6.29 4.42
N LEU A 70 -3.02 5.43 3.53
CA LEU A 70 -2.91 5.71 2.12
C LEU A 70 -4.13 5.15 1.36
N THR A 71 -4.53 5.83 0.28
CA THR A 71 -5.36 5.27 -0.79
C THR A 71 -4.63 5.50 -2.10
N MET A 72 -4.32 4.43 -2.82
CA MET A 72 -3.47 4.52 -4.00
C MET A 72 -4.19 5.21 -5.17
N ALA A 73 -3.45 5.97 -5.96
CA ALA A 73 -3.98 6.69 -7.11
C ALA A 73 -4.65 5.74 -8.11
N GLY A 74 -5.87 6.08 -8.52
CA GLY A 74 -6.70 5.26 -9.38
C GLY A 74 -7.52 4.19 -8.64
N PHE A 75 -7.37 4.02 -7.33
CA PHE A 75 -8.18 3.10 -6.53
C PHE A 75 -9.20 3.83 -5.67
N ALA A 76 -10.33 3.17 -5.42
CA ALA A 76 -11.40 3.60 -4.51
C ALA A 76 -11.83 5.08 -4.71
N GLY A 77 -11.87 5.55 -5.96
CA GLY A 77 -12.29 6.91 -6.33
C GLY A 77 -11.17 7.97 -6.29
N VAL A 78 -9.96 7.63 -5.85
CA VAL A 78 -8.81 8.54 -5.95
C VAL A 78 -8.42 8.73 -7.43
N LYS A 79 -8.11 9.96 -7.81
CA LYS A 79 -7.76 10.30 -9.19
C LYS A 79 -6.56 9.47 -9.68
N PRO A 80 -6.64 8.83 -10.86
CA PRO A 80 -5.55 8.06 -11.41
C PRO A 80 -4.35 8.95 -11.79
N GLN A 81 -3.18 8.35 -11.80
CA GLN A 81 -1.95 8.98 -12.29
C GLN A 81 -1.46 8.26 -13.56
N PRO A 82 -0.70 8.96 -14.43
CA PRO A 82 -0.08 8.34 -15.60
C PRO A 82 0.88 7.21 -15.22
N ASN A 83 0.92 6.16 -16.03
CA ASN A 83 1.88 5.06 -15.92
C ASN A 83 1.94 4.43 -14.51
N PRO A 84 0.79 3.99 -13.94
CA PRO A 84 0.81 3.33 -12.67
C PRO A 84 1.63 2.04 -12.76
N SER A 85 2.51 1.84 -11.77
CA SER A 85 3.28 0.60 -11.63
C SER A 85 3.61 0.34 -10.16
N PHE A 86 3.85 -0.91 -9.83
CA PHE A 86 4.25 -1.31 -8.47
C PHE A 86 5.53 -0.57 -8.02
N GLU A 87 6.52 -0.47 -8.91
CA GLU A 87 7.77 0.25 -8.64
C GLU A 87 7.55 1.76 -8.45
N ASN A 88 6.69 2.40 -9.25
CA ASN A 88 6.38 3.82 -9.09
C ASN A 88 5.67 4.08 -7.75
N TRP A 89 4.75 3.22 -7.35
CA TRP A 89 4.05 3.34 -6.07
C TRP A 89 5.00 3.11 -4.90
N LYS A 90 5.84 2.08 -4.94
CA LYS A 90 6.89 1.84 -3.95
C LYS A 90 7.79 3.06 -3.78
N ASN A 91 8.31 3.59 -4.88
CA ASN A 91 9.20 4.75 -4.87
C ASN A 91 8.47 6.02 -4.37
N GLY A 92 7.19 6.19 -4.74
CA GLY A 92 6.35 7.30 -4.26
C GLY A 92 6.19 7.28 -2.75
N ILE A 93 5.93 6.11 -2.15
CA ILE A 93 5.81 5.94 -0.70
C ILE A 93 7.16 6.20 -0.01
N ALA A 94 8.24 5.65 -0.53
CA ALA A 94 9.58 5.89 0.03
C ALA A 94 9.97 7.38 -0.02
N ASN A 95 9.64 8.07 -1.11
CA ASN A 95 9.87 9.51 -1.25
C ASN A 95 8.99 10.31 -0.27
N TYR A 96 7.71 9.92 -0.09
CA TYR A 96 6.84 10.56 0.89
C TYR A 96 7.42 10.48 2.30
N ILE A 97 7.93 9.31 2.71
CA ILE A 97 8.59 9.11 4.01
C ILE A 97 9.78 10.07 4.17
N LYS A 98 10.66 10.14 3.16
CA LYS A 98 11.85 10.99 3.15
C LYS A 98 11.50 12.47 3.19
N ASP A 99 10.61 12.91 2.31
CA ASP A 99 10.24 14.32 2.14
C ASP A 99 9.53 14.89 3.38
N ASN A 100 8.72 14.05 4.06
CA ASN A 100 8.04 14.44 5.30
C ASN A 100 8.86 14.14 6.55
N LYS A 101 10.12 13.70 6.41
CA LYS A 101 11.03 13.37 7.51
C LYS A 101 10.41 12.44 8.54
N ILE A 102 9.68 11.43 8.07
CA ILE A 102 9.07 10.41 8.92
C ILE A 102 10.18 9.43 9.32
N GLU A 103 10.59 9.46 10.57
CA GLU A 103 11.73 8.69 11.06
C GLU A 103 11.32 7.24 11.35
N LYS A 104 11.94 6.31 10.62
CA LYS A 104 11.80 4.85 10.82
C LYS A 104 10.37 4.41 11.15
N PRO A 105 9.37 4.72 10.29
CA PRO A 105 7.99 4.35 10.55
C PRO A 105 7.82 2.83 10.62
N ILE A 106 6.76 2.39 11.29
CA ILE A 106 6.22 1.05 11.11
C ILE A 106 5.39 1.09 9.82
N VAL A 107 5.65 0.20 8.89
CA VAL A 107 4.86 0.09 7.66
C VAL A 107 3.99 -1.15 7.74
N ILE A 108 2.68 -0.96 7.68
CA ILE A 108 1.68 -2.04 7.72
C ILE A 108 1.00 -2.09 6.37
N GLY A 109 1.12 -3.18 5.66
CA GLY A 109 0.54 -3.36 4.33
C GLY A 109 -0.33 -4.61 4.24
N HIS A 110 -1.48 -4.50 3.58
CA HIS A 110 -2.38 -5.61 3.28
C HIS A 110 -2.26 -6.02 1.81
N SER A 111 -2.17 -7.31 1.53
CA SER A 111 -2.19 -7.83 0.16
C SER A 111 -1.12 -7.16 -0.71
N MET A 112 -1.46 -6.52 -1.83
CA MET A 112 -0.52 -5.73 -2.62
C MET A 112 0.23 -4.67 -1.78
N GLY A 113 -0.44 -4.04 -0.79
CA GLY A 113 0.20 -3.14 0.16
C GLY A 113 1.26 -3.82 1.02
N GLY A 114 1.07 -5.12 1.34
CA GLY A 114 2.07 -5.97 2.00
C GLY A 114 3.28 -6.21 1.09
N GLY A 115 3.05 -6.45 -0.20
CA GLY A 115 4.11 -6.51 -1.21
C GLY A 115 4.89 -5.19 -1.29
N LEU A 116 4.18 -4.03 -1.29
CA LEU A 116 4.82 -2.72 -1.24
C LEU A 116 5.65 -2.52 0.03
N ALA A 117 5.16 -2.95 1.20
CA ALA A 117 5.91 -2.88 2.46
C ALA A 117 7.20 -3.70 2.42
N LEU A 118 7.13 -4.94 1.89
CA LEU A 118 8.31 -5.78 1.64
C LEU A 118 9.31 -5.11 0.71
N ALA A 119 8.84 -4.59 -0.43
CA ALA A 119 9.70 -3.96 -1.43
C ALA A 119 10.37 -2.68 -0.89
N ILE A 120 9.64 -1.85 -0.12
CA ILE A 120 10.19 -0.65 0.52
C ILE A 120 11.28 -1.02 1.52
N ALA A 121 11.02 -2.01 2.39
CA ALA A 121 11.99 -2.44 3.39
C ALA A 121 13.22 -3.12 2.77
N ALA A 122 13.07 -3.81 1.65
CA ALA A 122 14.16 -4.46 0.93
C ALA A 122 15.06 -3.44 0.21
N ASP A 123 14.47 -2.45 -0.46
CA ASP A 123 15.21 -1.48 -1.26
C ASP A 123 15.73 -0.28 -0.44
N TYR A 124 15.08 0.01 0.68
CA TYR A 124 15.43 1.11 1.58
C TYR A 124 15.54 0.63 3.04
N PRO A 125 16.47 -0.30 3.35
CA PRO A 125 16.52 -1.00 4.65
C PRO A 125 16.74 -0.07 5.85
N GLU A 126 17.28 1.13 5.64
CA GLU A 126 17.47 2.12 6.70
C GLU A 126 16.26 3.08 6.88
N LEU A 127 15.29 3.03 5.97
CA LEU A 127 14.15 3.94 5.98
C LEU A 127 13.04 3.49 6.92
N VAL A 128 12.85 2.18 7.10
CA VAL A 128 11.73 1.56 7.80
C VAL A 128 12.18 0.97 9.14
N GLY A 129 11.42 1.18 10.20
CA GLY A 129 11.73 0.65 11.53
C GLY A 129 11.23 -0.76 11.77
N LYS A 130 10.02 -1.08 11.32
CA LYS A 130 9.37 -2.40 11.38
C LYS A 130 8.42 -2.54 10.19
N ILE A 131 8.16 -3.77 9.74
CA ILE A 131 7.07 -4.04 8.80
C ILE A 131 6.07 -5.04 9.36
N VAL A 132 4.82 -4.86 8.98
CA VAL A 132 3.76 -5.86 9.15
C VAL A 132 3.14 -6.13 7.79
N VAL A 133 3.20 -7.35 7.37
CA VAL A 133 2.61 -7.85 6.12
C VAL A 133 1.35 -8.61 6.47
N VAL A 134 0.21 -8.11 6.03
CA VAL A 134 -1.10 -8.72 6.26
C VAL A 134 -1.55 -9.39 4.99
N ASP A 135 -1.52 -10.69 4.99
CA ASP A 135 -1.96 -11.60 3.93
C ASP A 135 -1.41 -11.28 2.54
N ALA A 136 -0.09 -11.26 2.44
CA ALA A 136 0.62 -11.10 1.19
C ALA A 136 1.75 -12.11 1.04
N LEU A 137 2.19 -12.32 -0.19
CA LEU A 137 3.31 -13.19 -0.55
C LEU A 137 4.37 -12.39 -1.30
N PRO A 138 5.66 -12.75 -1.21
CA PRO A 138 6.72 -12.13 -1.98
C PRO A 138 6.53 -12.25 -3.50
N CYS A 139 5.89 -13.33 -3.95
CA CYS A 139 5.55 -13.58 -5.35
C CYS A 139 4.20 -14.28 -5.44
N LEU A 140 3.15 -13.55 -5.81
CA LEU A 140 1.80 -14.11 -5.88
C LEU A 140 1.69 -15.21 -6.95
N ALA A 141 2.32 -15.04 -8.11
CA ALA A 141 2.33 -16.00 -9.20
C ALA A 141 2.97 -17.35 -8.79
N ALA A 142 3.96 -17.32 -7.90
CA ALA A 142 4.64 -18.53 -7.41
C ALA A 142 3.78 -19.40 -6.50
N LEU A 143 2.58 -18.95 -6.11
CA LEU A 143 1.62 -19.80 -5.39
C LEU A 143 1.11 -20.94 -6.28
N SER A 144 0.94 -20.68 -7.58
CA SER A 144 0.49 -21.67 -8.59
C SER A 144 1.61 -22.19 -9.47
N ASP A 145 2.66 -21.40 -9.69
CA ASP A 145 3.86 -21.79 -10.45
C ASP A 145 5.13 -21.45 -9.66
N PRO A 146 5.66 -22.39 -8.86
CA PRO A 146 6.87 -22.16 -8.07
C PRO A 146 8.11 -21.74 -8.90
N SER A 147 8.14 -22.07 -10.19
CA SER A 147 9.22 -21.73 -11.13
C SER A 147 9.07 -20.35 -11.76
N PHE A 148 8.00 -19.63 -11.44
CA PHE A 148 7.73 -18.29 -11.98
C PHE A 148 8.93 -17.36 -11.81
N GLN A 149 9.19 -16.57 -12.84
CA GLN A 149 10.15 -15.47 -12.86
C GLN A 149 9.50 -14.23 -13.48
N SER A 150 9.70 -13.08 -12.88
CA SER A 150 9.19 -11.82 -13.42
C SER A 150 9.78 -11.51 -14.80
N LYS A 151 8.97 -10.92 -15.67
CA LYS A 151 9.35 -10.48 -17.02
C LYS A 151 9.74 -9.00 -16.99
N GLU A 152 10.86 -8.65 -17.59
CA GLU A 152 11.32 -7.25 -17.71
C GLU A 152 10.32 -6.37 -18.49
N ASN A 153 9.81 -6.89 -19.60
CA ASN A 153 8.85 -6.20 -20.48
C ASN A 153 7.47 -6.83 -20.34
N ASN A 154 6.83 -6.61 -19.20
CA ASN A 154 5.51 -7.15 -18.94
C ASN A 154 4.44 -6.32 -19.66
N ASP A 155 3.87 -6.86 -20.74
CA ASP A 155 2.80 -6.20 -21.49
C ASP A 155 1.45 -6.43 -20.81
N CYS A 156 0.90 -5.38 -20.23
CA CYS A 156 -0.40 -5.38 -19.55
C CYS A 156 -1.57 -4.95 -20.44
N SER A 157 -1.35 -4.68 -21.75
CA SER A 157 -2.36 -4.16 -22.65
C SER A 157 -3.62 -5.01 -22.77
N ALA A 158 -3.48 -6.33 -22.76
CA ALA A 158 -4.61 -7.27 -22.80
C ALA A 158 -5.50 -7.15 -21.55
N MET A 159 -4.89 -7.07 -20.36
CA MET A 159 -5.62 -6.93 -19.10
C MET A 159 -6.31 -5.56 -19.02
N VAL A 160 -5.62 -4.49 -19.42
CA VAL A 160 -6.20 -3.13 -19.50
C VAL A 160 -7.40 -3.13 -20.44
N THR A 161 -7.25 -3.70 -21.65
CA THR A 161 -8.34 -3.80 -22.63
C THR A 161 -9.53 -4.56 -22.04
N GLN A 162 -9.31 -5.70 -21.39
CA GLN A 162 -10.36 -6.48 -20.77
C GLN A 162 -11.12 -5.68 -19.70
N MET A 163 -10.42 -4.97 -18.81
CA MET A 163 -11.06 -4.21 -17.74
C MET A 163 -11.82 -2.98 -18.27
N THR A 164 -11.26 -2.27 -19.24
CA THR A 164 -11.88 -1.07 -19.82
C THR A 164 -13.05 -1.38 -20.76
N ALA A 165 -13.10 -2.57 -21.35
CA ALA A 165 -14.23 -3.02 -22.17
C ALA A 165 -15.50 -3.35 -21.38
N MET A 166 -15.38 -3.62 -20.08
CA MET A 166 -16.55 -3.91 -19.23
C MET A 166 -17.37 -2.64 -19.00
N ASN A 167 -18.69 -2.73 -19.14
CA ASN A 167 -19.59 -1.69 -18.64
C ASN A 167 -19.67 -1.74 -17.09
N GLU A 168 -20.29 -0.73 -16.48
CA GLU A 168 -20.39 -0.61 -15.02
C GLU A 168 -21.01 -1.84 -14.36
N LYS A 169 -22.09 -2.37 -14.94
CA LYS A 169 -22.77 -3.55 -14.41
C LYS A 169 -21.90 -4.80 -14.48
N GLN A 170 -21.22 -5.04 -15.59
CA GLN A 170 -20.34 -6.19 -15.75
C GLN A 170 -19.20 -6.17 -14.74
N PHE A 171 -18.60 -5.00 -14.53
CA PHE A 171 -17.52 -4.84 -13.58
C PHE A 171 -18.01 -5.01 -12.14
N TYR A 172 -19.15 -4.42 -11.80
CA TYR A 172 -19.79 -4.64 -10.49
C TYR A 172 -20.08 -6.12 -10.23
N ASP A 173 -20.72 -6.80 -11.19
CA ASP A 173 -21.06 -8.22 -11.07
C ASP A 173 -19.80 -9.08 -10.86
N MET A 174 -18.71 -8.78 -11.58
CA MET A 174 -17.42 -9.45 -11.39
C MET A 174 -16.89 -9.26 -9.96
N GLN A 175 -16.92 -8.03 -9.42
CA GLN A 175 -16.47 -7.76 -8.05
C GLN A 175 -17.36 -8.49 -7.02
N LYS A 176 -18.68 -8.46 -7.22
CA LYS A 176 -19.64 -9.19 -6.36
C LYS A 176 -19.43 -10.70 -6.33
N GLN A 177 -18.93 -11.28 -7.42
CA GLN A 177 -18.60 -12.72 -7.48
C GLN A 177 -17.25 -13.06 -6.86
N THR A 178 -16.31 -12.10 -6.90
CA THR A 178 -14.92 -12.31 -6.45
C THR A 178 -14.77 -12.08 -4.95
N MET A 179 -15.30 -10.98 -4.43
CA MET A 179 -15.05 -10.53 -3.06
C MET A 179 -15.52 -11.49 -1.97
N PRO A 180 -16.64 -12.25 -2.09
CA PRO A 180 -17.05 -13.25 -1.08
C PRO A 180 -16.03 -14.37 -0.83
N ARG A 181 -15.08 -14.56 -1.76
CA ARG A 181 -14.00 -15.56 -1.59
C ARG A 181 -12.82 -15.03 -0.78
N LEU A 182 -12.79 -13.71 -0.56
CA LEU A 182 -11.70 -13.00 0.11
C LEU A 182 -12.12 -12.47 1.49
N LEU A 183 -13.42 -12.48 1.82
CA LEU A 183 -13.96 -11.84 3.01
C LEU A 183 -15.06 -12.71 3.63
N ALA A 184 -14.83 -13.17 4.86
CA ALA A 184 -15.80 -13.98 5.60
C ALA A 184 -16.88 -13.11 6.26
N ASP A 185 -16.54 -11.90 6.73
CA ASP A 185 -17.50 -10.94 7.29
C ASP A 185 -18.34 -10.28 6.18
N GLN A 186 -19.48 -10.89 5.90
CA GLN A 186 -20.37 -10.43 4.84
C GLN A 186 -20.97 -9.02 5.12
N SER A 187 -20.91 -8.51 6.35
CA SER A 187 -21.36 -7.14 6.67
C SER A 187 -20.47 -6.07 6.02
N LYS A 188 -19.22 -6.41 5.68
CA LYS A 188 -18.25 -5.53 5.03
C LYS A 188 -18.25 -5.67 3.50
N LEU A 189 -18.96 -6.64 2.95
CA LEU A 189 -18.89 -7.00 1.52
C LEU A 189 -19.21 -5.84 0.59
N GLU A 190 -20.32 -5.15 0.81
CA GLU A 190 -20.73 -4.03 -0.06
C GLU A 190 -19.70 -2.89 -0.05
N MET A 191 -19.10 -2.61 1.10
CA MET A 191 -18.08 -1.59 1.24
C MET A 191 -16.83 -1.93 0.43
N VAL A 192 -16.36 -3.18 0.51
CA VAL A 192 -15.16 -3.63 -0.23
C VAL A 192 -15.43 -3.67 -1.73
N VAL A 193 -16.62 -4.11 -2.15
CA VAL A 193 -17.08 -4.08 -3.55
C VAL A 193 -17.12 -2.64 -4.06
N ASP A 194 -17.67 -1.71 -3.30
CA ASP A 194 -17.80 -0.29 -3.67
C ASP A 194 -16.42 0.35 -3.92
N TRP A 195 -15.43 0.10 -3.07
CA TRP A 195 -14.06 0.58 -3.30
C TRP A 195 -13.49 0.07 -4.63
N SER A 196 -13.67 -1.21 -4.90
CA SER A 196 -13.17 -1.82 -6.12
C SER A 196 -13.87 -1.28 -7.36
N VAL A 197 -15.18 -1.12 -7.30
CA VAL A 197 -16.01 -0.59 -8.41
C VAL A 197 -15.69 0.88 -8.71
N LYS A 198 -15.35 1.67 -7.70
CA LYS A 198 -14.92 3.07 -7.85
C LYS A 198 -13.51 3.22 -8.39
N SER A 199 -12.76 2.13 -8.53
CA SER A 199 -11.40 2.19 -9.06
C SER A 199 -11.42 2.45 -10.58
N ASP A 200 -10.44 3.26 -11.04
CA ASP A 200 -10.19 3.49 -12.46
C ASP A 200 -9.81 2.19 -13.17
N ARG A 201 -10.50 1.85 -14.25
CA ARG A 201 -10.37 0.56 -14.92
C ARG A 201 -9.03 0.34 -15.61
N THR A 202 -8.45 1.42 -16.12
CA THR A 202 -7.11 1.39 -16.73
C THR A 202 -6.09 1.07 -15.65
N THR A 203 -6.13 1.80 -14.53
CA THR A 203 -5.25 1.55 -13.37
C THR A 203 -5.48 0.16 -12.79
N PHE A 204 -6.74 -0.28 -12.68
CA PHE A 204 -7.08 -1.62 -12.19
C PHE A 204 -6.42 -2.71 -13.04
N GLY A 205 -6.61 -2.66 -14.36
CA GLY A 205 -6.02 -3.65 -15.28
C GLY A 205 -4.49 -3.60 -15.30
N GLN A 206 -3.92 -2.40 -15.36
CA GLN A 206 -2.47 -2.21 -15.35
C GLN A 206 -1.83 -2.74 -14.07
N MET A 207 -2.37 -2.35 -12.91
CA MET A 207 -1.79 -2.74 -11.62
C MET A 207 -2.03 -4.21 -11.26
N TYR A 208 -3.14 -4.80 -11.71
CA TYR A 208 -3.37 -6.24 -11.53
C TYR A 208 -2.29 -7.05 -12.27
N CYS A 209 -2.09 -6.74 -13.56
CA CYS A 209 -1.08 -7.39 -14.40
C CYS A 209 0.33 -7.14 -13.85
N ASP A 210 0.66 -5.91 -13.49
CA ASP A 210 1.99 -5.53 -13.01
C ASP A 210 2.31 -6.22 -11.68
N PHE A 211 1.37 -6.21 -10.73
CA PHE A 211 1.55 -6.86 -9.42
C PHE A 211 1.69 -8.38 -9.54
N PHE A 212 0.97 -9.04 -10.47
CA PHE A 212 1.16 -10.47 -10.73
C PHE A 212 2.55 -10.79 -11.29
N ASN A 213 3.24 -9.82 -11.88
CA ASN A 213 4.61 -9.97 -12.37
C ASN A 213 5.68 -9.69 -11.30
N VAL A 214 5.28 -9.24 -10.11
CA VAL A 214 6.24 -8.93 -9.02
C VAL A 214 6.80 -10.22 -8.41
N ASP A 215 8.13 -10.30 -8.32
CA ASP A 215 8.84 -11.34 -7.58
C ASP A 215 9.86 -10.71 -6.63
N LEU A 216 9.59 -10.78 -5.33
CA LEU A 216 10.42 -10.24 -4.28
C LEU A 216 11.22 -11.30 -3.52
N ARG A 217 11.11 -12.60 -3.89
CA ARG A 217 11.69 -13.73 -3.14
C ARG A 217 13.18 -13.60 -2.86
N GLU A 218 13.95 -13.04 -3.80
CA GLU A 218 15.38 -12.77 -3.58
C GLU A 218 15.61 -11.42 -2.88
N ARG A 219 14.82 -10.38 -3.25
CA ARG A 219 14.98 -9.02 -2.72
C ARG A 219 14.73 -8.92 -1.22
N ILE A 220 13.81 -9.72 -0.66
CA ILE A 220 13.51 -9.72 0.78
C ILE A 220 14.68 -10.11 1.68
N SER A 221 15.75 -10.70 1.11
CA SER A 221 17.01 -10.95 1.83
C SER A 221 17.69 -9.68 2.34
N ASN A 222 17.39 -8.52 1.72
CA ASN A 222 17.95 -7.23 2.12
C ASN A 222 17.22 -6.59 3.32
N ILE A 223 16.07 -7.12 3.74
CA ILE A 223 15.27 -6.58 4.84
C ILE A 223 16.00 -6.80 6.16
N LYS A 224 16.26 -5.70 6.87
CA LYS A 224 16.99 -5.72 8.16
C LYS A 224 16.07 -5.49 9.36
N CYS A 225 14.92 -4.85 9.15
CA CYS A 225 14.01 -4.53 10.23
C CYS A 225 13.19 -5.74 10.68
N PRO A 226 12.71 -5.80 11.93
CA PRO A 226 11.76 -6.80 12.38
C PRO A 226 10.53 -6.84 11.48
N SER A 227 10.07 -8.05 11.16
CA SER A 227 9.01 -8.28 10.17
C SER A 227 7.98 -9.25 10.75
N LEU A 228 6.72 -8.81 10.87
CA LEU A 228 5.59 -9.65 11.25
C LEU A 228 4.79 -10.02 10.00
N ILE A 229 4.59 -11.30 9.76
CA ILE A 229 3.81 -11.82 8.63
C ILE A 229 2.55 -12.47 9.19
N LEU A 230 1.42 -11.83 8.96
CA LEU A 230 0.09 -12.32 9.34
C LEU A 230 -0.59 -12.91 8.12
N LEU A 231 -0.97 -14.17 8.19
CA LEU A 231 -1.53 -14.93 7.07
C LEU A 231 -2.92 -15.44 7.41
N GLU A 232 -3.79 -15.54 6.40
CA GLU A 232 -5.13 -16.10 6.54
C GLU A 232 -5.09 -17.56 7.03
N SER A 233 -6.20 -18.02 7.60
CA SER A 233 -6.28 -19.34 8.23
C SER A 233 -6.01 -20.50 7.27
N TYR A 234 -6.39 -20.37 5.99
CA TYR A 234 -6.18 -21.42 4.99
C TYR A 234 -4.70 -21.64 4.67
N PHE A 235 -3.86 -20.61 4.75
CA PHE A 235 -2.43 -20.68 4.41
C PHE A 235 -1.63 -21.61 5.33
N ILE A 236 -2.16 -22.00 6.49
CA ILE A 236 -1.52 -23.05 7.31
C ILE A 236 -1.39 -24.38 6.54
N ASN A 237 -2.34 -24.68 5.64
CA ASN A 237 -2.32 -25.87 4.81
C ASN A 237 -1.28 -25.79 3.68
N LEU A 238 -0.82 -24.59 3.36
CA LEU A 238 0.19 -24.30 2.34
C LEU A 238 1.53 -23.90 2.95
N LYS A 239 1.73 -24.17 4.24
CA LYS A 239 2.92 -23.75 5.00
C LYS A 239 4.23 -24.05 4.28
N PRO A 240 4.49 -25.22 3.68
CA PRO A 240 5.74 -25.49 2.96
C PRO A 240 5.98 -24.53 1.79
N VAL A 241 4.92 -24.15 1.06
CA VAL A 241 4.99 -23.20 -0.06
C VAL A 241 5.26 -21.79 0.47
N ILE A 242 4.63 -21.42 1.57
CA ILE A 242 4.84 -20.11 2.23
C ILE A 242 6.27 -20.01 2.75
N ASP A 243 6.76 -21.03 3.45
CA ASP A 243 8.11 -21.08 3.99
C ASP A 243 9.15 -20.95 2.87
N GLU A 244 8.93 -21.61 1.72
CA GLU A 244 9.83 -21.49 0.56
C GLU A 244 9.83 -20.07 -0.03
N GLN A 245 8.66 -19.44 -0.16
CA GLN A 245 8.58 -18.07 -0.67
C GLN A 245 9.28 -17.05 0.22
N TYR A 246 9.23 -17.25 1.52
CA TYR A 246 9.81 -16.34 2.51
C TYR A 246 11.19 -16.77 3.03
N LYS A 247 11.80 -17.84 2.49
CA LYS A 247 13.06 -18.43 3.02
C LYS A 247 14.20 -17.43 3.19
N ASN A 248 14.21 -16.38 2.37
CA ASN A 248 15.24 -15.34 2.39
C ASN A 248 14.96 -14.23 3.41
N LEU A 249 13.75 -14.12 4.00
CA LEU A 249 13.40 -13.12 5.01
C LEU A 249 13.76 -13.62 6.42
N LYS A 250 14.97 -13.33 6.86
CA LYS A 250 15.51 -13.84 8.14
C LYS A 250 14.92 -13.17 9.39
N THR A 251 14.25 -12.03 9.22
CA THR A 251 13.66 -11.24 10.31
C THR A 251 12.16 -11.53 10.53
N ALA A 252 11.60 -12.53 9.83
CA ALA A 252 10.17 -12.81 9.83
C ALA A 252 9.71 -13.57 11.08
N ASP A 253 8.62 -13.09 11.69
CA ASP A 253 7.78 -13.82 12.63
C ASP A 253 6.44 -14.12 11.96
N PHE A 254 6.12 -15.40 11.77
CA PHE A 254 4.91 -15.83 11.07
C PHE A 254 3.80 -16.15 12.05
N LYS A 255 2.61 -15.62 11.78
CA LYS A 255 1.39 -15.95 12.50
C LYS A 255 0.28 -16.27 11.49
N TYR A 256 -0.45 -17.32 11.75
CA TYR A 256 -1.61 -17.72 10.97
C TYR A 256 -2.87 -17.43 11.75
N ALA A 257 -3.84 -16.77 11.13
CA ALA A 257 -5.12 -16.47 11.76
C ALA A 257 -5.86 -17.76 12.15
N ASN A 258 -6.63 -17.70 13.24
CA ASN A 258 -7.43 -18.86 13.65
C ASN A 258 -8.62 -19.10 12.74
N LYS A 259 -9.11 -18.03 12.13
CA LYS A 259 -10.24 -18.01 11.20
C LYS A 259 -10.09 -16.83 10.27
N GLY A 260 -10.97 -16.76 9.27
CA GLY A 260 -10.98 -15.66 8.34
C GLY A 260 -10.23 -15.95 7.06
N LEU A 261 -10.45 -15.06 6.11
CA LEU A 261 -9.91 -15.09 4.76
C LEU A 261 -8.96 -13.90 4.58
N HIS A 262 -8.79 -13.46 3.35
CA HIS A 262 -7.83 -12.42 2.95
C HIS A 262 -7.93 -11.11 3.75
N PHE A 263 -9.13 -10.70 4.18
CA PHE A 263 -9.33 -9.49 5.01
C PHE A 263 -9.30 -9.83 6.51
N ILE A 264 -8.19 -10.37 7.00
CA ILE A 264 -8.00 -10.82 8.40
C ILE A 264 -8.40 -9.71 9.41
N MET A 265 -8.13 -8.44 9.08
CA MET A 265 -8.45 -7.30 9.94
C MET A 265 -9.96 -7.16 10.22
N TYR A 266 -10.81 -7.71 9.37
CA TYR A 266 -12.26 -7.77 9.56
C TYR A 266 -12.71 -9.13 10.09
N ASP A 267 -12.14 -10.21 9.55
CA ASP A 267 -12.60 -11.57 9.78
C ASP A 267 -12.16 -12.13 11.15
N ASP A 268 -10.99 -11.72 11.66
CA ASP A 268 -10.44 -12.11 12.97
C ASP A 268 -9.81 -10.90 13.69
N THR A 269 -10.58 -9.83 13.81
CA THR A 269 -10.15 -8.51 14.32
C THR A 269 -9.45 -8.61 15.68
N ALA A 270 -9.99 -9.40 16.60
CA ALA A 270 -9.43 -9.52 17.96
C ALA A 270 -8.03 -10.13 17.94
N TRP A 271 -7.85 -11.26 17.26
CA TRP A 271 -6.56 -11.92 17.08
C TRP A 271 -5.58 -11.00 16.33
N TYR A 272 -6.02 -10.39 15.24
CA TYR A 272 -5.22 -9.48 14.43
C TYR A 272 -4.67 -8.30 15.27
N LEU A 273 -5.52 -7.63 16.04
CA LEU A 273 -5.11 -6.51 16.88
C LEU A 273 -4.18 -6.97 18.03
N GLU A 274 -4.36 -8.17 18.58
CA GLU A 274 -3.46 -8.75 19.56
C GLU A 274 -2.06 -8.93 18.97
N GLN A 275 -1.93 -9.56 17.80
CA GLN A 275 -0.64 -9.75 17.13
C GLN A 275 0.06 -8.41 16.86
N LEU A 276 -0.69 -7.42 16.31
CA LEU A 276 -0.15 -6.07 16.09
C LEU A 276 0.34 -5.43 17.40
N ASN A 277 -0.46 -5.45 18.45
CA ASN A 277 -0.11 -4.85 19.73
C ASN A 277 1.16 -5.47 20.32
N ASN A 278 1.29 -6.78 20.27
CA ASN A 278 2.45 -7.50 20.80
C ASN A 278 3.71 -7.11 20.01
N PHE A 279 3.64 -7.08 18.66
CA PHE A 279 4.77 -6.76 17.81
C PHE A 279 5.18 -5.28 17.85
N ILE A 280 4.21 -4.37 17.88
CA ILE A 280 4.48 -2.92 17.84
C ILE A 280 5.08 -2.44 19.18
N LYS A 281 4.65 -3.02 20.31
CA LYS A 281 5.14 -2.65 21.63
C LYS A 281 6.49 -3.28 21.99
N ALA A 282 6.84 -4.42 21.41
CA ALA A 282 8.15 -5.03 21.53
C ALA A 282 9.24 -4.16 20.86
#